data_537926222c5930f8d4182478d8ae7ad1
#
_entry.id   537926222c5930f8d4182478d8ae7ad1
#
_cell.length_a   1.000
_cell.length_b   1.000
_cell.length_c   1.000
_cell.angle_alpha   90.00
_cell.angle_beta   90.00
_cell.angle_gamma   90.00
#
_symmetry.space_group_name_H-M   'P 1'
#
loop_
_entity.id
_entity.type
_entity.pdbx_description
1 polymer ?
#
loop_
_entity_poly.entity_id
_entity_poly.type
_entity_poly.pdbx_seq_one_letter_code
_entity_poly.pdbx_strand_id
1 'polypeptide(L)'
;MNLLNHGVGSGATDFDGYDSYIKEVLKDQKIWRCLYEGYMGVNWKETSVECDDDWYFVTKVVVHCLVNNESPKSTYKVADRILGSDLALGLTLKDLQRRGKKILDEAENLYWKAKNGTEKYREATVELQKNGNLYINDKYVIQEYKLNANKEIGSYDVNLSKFPSGTTYEKSGNIVKIKIPKQNIKDDINGTIYVMNAKVKTCPAFYTEAERDDYQDYVIAADPFEKTSTKTNLKINSDTANLKIIKTDEKTEEKLPNIKFNIRYENGENIGDFITDKNGTIFIENLKPRKSCYNRTRNR
;
A
#
# COMPACT_ATOMS: atom_id res chain seq x y z
N MET A 1 7.82 -16.60 28.23
CA MET A 1 7.85 -15.94 26.94
C MET A 1 7.83 -14.44 27.15
N ASN A 2 8.84 -13.72 26.73
CA ASN A 2 8.94 -12.27 26.91
C ASN A 2 8.77 -11.55 25.57
N LEU A 3 8.10 -10.38 25.60
CA LEU A 3 8.10 -9.46 24.45
C LEU A 3 9.43 -8.72 24.45
N LEU A 4 10.22 -8.90 23.41
CA LEU A 4 11.40 -8.09 23.16
C LEU A 4 10.95 -6.92 22.29
N ASN A 5 10.74 -5.78 22.85
CA ASN A 5 11.08 -4.48 22.32
C ASN A 5 10.47 -3.32 23.08
N HIS A 6 11.17 -2.88 24.04
CA HIS A 6 11.37 -1.47 24.34
C HIS A 6 12.70 -1.41 25.02
N GLY A 7 13.58 -0.51 24.62
CA GLY A 7 14.77 -0.18 25.36
C GLY A 7 14.38 0.33 26.74
N VAL A 8 13.77 -0.53 27.52
CA VAL A 8 13.38 -0.28 28.89
C VAL A 8 14.53 -0.67 29.72
N GLY A 9 14.94 0.32 30.35
CA GLY A 9 15.90 0.38 31.36
C GLY A 9 16.27 -0.87 32.11
N SER A 10 17.52 -1.01 32.35
CA SER A 10 18.25 -1.58 33.47
C SER A 10 17.67 -2.81 34.18
N GLY A 11 16.95 -3.65 33.51
CA GLY A 11 16.45 -4.86 34.14
C GLY A 11 16.18 -5.98 33.15
N ALA A 12 16.17 -5.67 31.89
CA ALA A 12 16.17 -6.69 30.82
C ALA A 12 17.62 -6.92 30.47
N THR A 13 18.22 -7.42 31.41
CA THR A 13 19.59 -7.73 31.42
C THR A 13 19.98 -8.82 30.53
N ASP A 14 21.13 -8.65 30.08
CA ASP A 14 22.11 -9.64 29.74
C ASP A 14 21.59 -10.79 28.90
N PHE A 15 21.30 -10.45 27.67
CA PHE A 15 21.49 -11.38 26.56
C PHE A 15 22.98 -11.48 26.20
N ASP A 16 23.84 -10.90 27.02
CA ASP A 16 25.30 -11.00 26.89
C ASP A 16 25.74 -12.45 27.09
N GLY A 17 25.89 -13.12 25.97
CA GLY A 17 26.53 -14.42 25.91
C GLY A 17 25.62 -15.60 25.49
N TYR A 18 24.37 -15.36 25.16
CA TYR A 18 23.49 -16.44 24.68
C TYR A 18 22.77 -16.01 23.39
N ASP A 19 23.05 -16.72 22.33
CA ASP A 19 22.39 -16.52 21.05
C ASP A 19 20.97 -17.09 21.12
N SER A 20 19.98 -16.27 20.82
CA SER A 20 18.62 -16.74 20.56
C SER A 20 18.35 -16.61 19.06
N TYR A 21 17.89 -17.68 18.45
CA TYR A 21 17.65 -17.71 17.01
C TYR A 21 16.17 -17.56 16.71
N ILE A 22 15.83 -16.70 15.75
CA ILE A 22 14.46 -16.67 15.18
C ILE A 22 14.24 -18.01 14.49
N LYS A 23 13.37 -18.86 15.03
CA LYS A 23 13.06 -20.17 14.45
C LYS A 23 12.01 -20.10 13.38
N GLU A 24 10.91 -19.41 13.67
CA GLU A 24 9.76 -19.37 12.77
C GLU A 24 8.81 -18.21 13.07
N VAL A 25 7.93 -17.93 12.11
CA VAL A 25 6.77 -17.06 12.34
C VAL A 25 5.90 -17.67 13.42
N LEU A 26 5.43 -16.87 14.37
CA LEU A 26 4.59 -17.32 15.48
C LEU A 26 3.31 -17.98 14.96
N LYS A 27 3.15 -19.27 15.23
CA LYS A 27 1.99 -20.08 14.80
C LYS A 27 0.82 -20.02 15.77
N ASP A 28 1.08 -19.74 17.07
CA ASP A 28 0.01 -19.64 18.06
C ASP A 28 -0.84 -18.40 17.80
N GLN A 29 -2.05 -18.64 17.28
CA GLN A 29 -2.97 -17.57 16.91
C GLN A 29 -3.55 -16.84 18.13
N LYS A 30 -3.55 -17.40 19.33
CA LYS A 30 -4.00 -16.71 20.54
C LYS A 30 -2.95 -15.68 20.96
N ILE A 31 -1.67 -16.08 20.96
CA ILE A 31 -0.57 -15.18 21.27
C ILE A 31 -0.49 -14.08 20.19
N TRP A 32 -0.61 -14.44 18.91
CA TRP A 32 -0.65 -13.44 17.85
C TRP A 32 -1.81 -12.45 18.04
N ARG A 33 -3.03 -12.92 18.36
CA ARG A 33 -4.16 -12.02 18.64
C ARG A 33 -3.91 -11.13 19.83
N CYS A 34 -3.26 -11.64 20.88
CA CYS A 34 -2.85 -10.82 22.01
C CYS A 34 -1.94 -9.66 21.59
N LEU A 35 -0.99 -9.89 20.70
CA LEU A 35 -0.13 -8.83 20.18
C LEU A 35 -0.89 -7.86 19.27
N TYR A 36 -1.74 -8.38 18.40
CA TYR A 36 -2.53 -7.61 17.43
C TYR A 36 -3.58 -6.72 18.11
N GLU A 37 -4.29 -7.23 19.12
CA GLU A 37 -5.27 -6.49 19.93
C GLU A 37 -4.63 -5.77 21.13
N GLY A 38 -3.36 -6.01 21.39
CA GLY A 38 -2.56 -5.44 22.45
C GLY A 38 -1.63 -4.33 21.96
N TYR A 39 -0.49 -4.23 22.60
CA TYR A 39 0.48 -3.14 22.43
C TYR A 39 0.94 -2.89 20.99
N MET A 40 1.07 -3.92 20.17
CA MET A 40 1.51 -3.79 18.77
C MET A 40 0.43 -3.21 17.87
N GLY A 41 -0.82 -3.53 18.09
CA GLY A 41 -1.92 -3.20 17.20
C GLY A 41 -2.78 -2.03 17.66
N VAL A 42 -2.87 -1.79 18.96
CA VAL A 42 -3.78 -0.80 19.58
C VAL A 42 -2.98 0.23 20.37
N ASN A 43 -3.30 1.50 20.21
CA ASN A 43 -2.68 2.57 20.98
C ASN A 43 -3.24 2.57 22.43
N TRP A 44 -2.39 2.74 23.44
CA TRP A 44 -2.80 2.78 24.83
C TRP A 44 -3.89 3.83 25.13
N LYS A 45 -3.93 4.94 24.36
CA LYS A 45 -4.95 5.98 24.49
C LYS A 45 -6.38 5.52 24.16
N GLU A 46 -6.51 4.37 23.52
CA GLU A 46 -7.78 3.72 23.20
C GLU A 46 -8.22 2.75 24.31
N THR A 47 -7.45 2.65 25.37
CA THR A 47 -7.68 1.75 26.53
C THR A 47 -7.94 2.56 27.80
N SER A 48 -8.19 1.87 28.90
CA SER A 48 -8.40 2.51 30.21
C SER A 48 -7.12 2.68 31.02
N VAL A 49 -5.98 2.16 30.56
CA VAL A 49 -4.67 2.33 31.23
C VAL A 49 -4.17 3.78 31.16
N GLU A 50 -3.16 4.11 31.95
CA GLU A 50 -2.76 5.51 32.17
C GLU A 50 -1.54 5.91 31.34
N CYS A 51 -0.78 4.96 30.80
CA CYS A 51 0.39 5.24 29.97
C CYS A 51 0.73 4.06 29.05
N ASP A 52 1.69 4.29 28.16
CA ASP A 52 2.20 3.33 27.20
C ASP A 52 2.80 2.08 27.87
N ASP A 53 3.58 2.29 28.91
CA ASP A 53 4.20 1.21 29.69
C ASP A 53 3.17 0.28 30.34
N ASP A 54 2.05 0.82 30.81
CA ASP A 54 0.95 0.01 31.35
C ASP A 54 0.37 -0.89 30.28
N TRP A 55 0.19 -0.39 29.05
CA TRP A 55 -0.36 -1.17 27.95
C TRP A 55 0.61 -2.27 27.47
N TYR A 56 1.90 -1.92 27.41
CA TYR A 56 2.95 -2.92 27.19
C TYR A 56 2.91 -4.02 28.23
N PHE A 57 2.82 -3.63 29.53
CA PHE A 57 2.77 -4.54 30.63
C PHE A 57 1.51 -5.44 30.59
N VAL A 58 0.34 -4.88 30.31
CA VAL A 58 -0.91 -5.63 30.06
C VAL A 58 -0.68 -6.72 29.02
N THR A 59 -0.11 -6.37 27.88
CA THR A 59 0.14 -7.31 26.80
C THR A 59 1.09 -8.43 27.21
N LYS A 60 2.16 -8.09 27.92
CA LYS A 60 3.12 -9.06 28.46
C LYS A 60 2.48 -10.04 29.45
N VAL A 61 1.67 -9.55 30.37
CA VAL A 61 0.93 -10.37 31.33
C VAL A 61 0.00 -11.34 30.61
N VAL A 62 -0.71 -10.86 29.58
CA VAL A 62 -1.66 -11.72 28.82
C VAL A 62 -0.92 -12.79 28.02
N VAL A 63 0.20 -12.48 27.40
CA VAL A 63 1.04 -13.50 26.72
C VAL A 63 1.42 -14.60 27.72
N HIS A 64 1.90 -14.22 28.92
CA HIS A 64 2.26 -15.17 29.95
C HIS A 64 1.06 -16.04 30.39
N CYS A 65 -0.09 -15.43 30.60
CA CYS A 65 -1.33 -16.14 30.98
C CYS A 65 -1.82 -17.10 29.87
N LEU A 66 -1.69 -16.71 28.61
CA LEU A 66 -2.07 -17.58 27.47
C LEU A 66 -1.18 -18.81 27.37
N VAL A 67 0.12 -18.66 27.59
CA VAL A 67 1.09 -19.77 27.59
C VAL A 67 0.76 -20.76 28.71
N ASN A 68 0.45 -20.26 29.91
CA ASN A 68 0.14 -21.09 31.08
C ASN A 68 -1.31 -21.56 31.12
N ASN A 69 -2.14 -21.16 30.17
CA ASN A 69 -3.58 -21.43 30.12
C ASN A 69 -4.34 -20.98 31.40
N GLU A 70 -3.92 -19.87 31.98
CA GLU A 70 -4.50 -19.23 33.15
C GLU A 70 -5.08 -17.88 32.79
N SER A 71 -6.14 -17.38 33.46
CA SER A 71 -6.59 -16.02 33.22
C SER A 71 -5.86 -15.01 34.12
N PRO A 72 -5.71 -13.74 33.69
CA PRO A 72 -5.06 -12.71 34.51
C PRO A 72 -5.65 -12.57 35.90
N LYS A 73 -6.97 -12.58 36.03
CA LYS A 73 -7.65 -12.48 37.35
C LYS A 73 -7.52 -13.73 38.22
N SER A 74 -7.27 -14.89 37.64
CA SER A 74 -7.00 -16.12 38.43
C SER A 74 -5.56 -16.15 38.95
N THR A 75 -4.61 -15.61 38.18
CA THR A 75 -3.19 -15.62 38.48
C THR A 75 -2.79 -14.45 39.41
N TYR A 76 -3.34 -13.28 39.18
CA TYR A 76 -3.02 -12.05 39.90
C TYR A 76 -4.19 -11.61 40.75
N LYS A 77 -4.34 -12.24 41.89
CA LYS A 77 -5.45 -12.00 42.83
C LYS A 77 -5.41 -10.62 43.51
N VAL A 78 -4.23 -9.98 43.52
CA VAL A 78 -4.01 -8.66 44.16
C VAL A 78 -3.16 -7.79 43.26
N ALA A 79 -3.68 -6.63 42.87
CA ALA A 79 -2.99 -5.63 42.08
C ALA A 79 -1.64 -5.19 42.68
N ASP A 80 -1.47 -5.32 44.00
CA ASP A 80 -0.30 -4.91 44.75
C ASP A 80 1.00 -5.65 44.32
N ARG A 81 0.89 -6.84 43.75
CA ARG A 81 2.07 -7.60 43.26
C ARG A 81 2.54 -7.17 41.89
N ILE A 82 1.67 -6.51 41.12
CA ILE A 82 1.98 -6.09 39.75
C ILE A 82 2.84 -4.84 39.76
N LEU A 83 2.72 -4.01 40.79
CA LEU A 83 3.30 -2.68 40.88
C LEU A 83 4.38 -2.52 41.97
N GLY A 84 4.91 -3.62 42.49
CA GLY A 84 5.88 -3.58 43.60
C GLY A 84 7.17 -2.76 43.35
N SER A 85 7.47 -2.45 42.09
CA SER A 85 8.61 -1.56 41.72
C SER A 85 8.22 -0.08 41.63
N ASP A 86 6.94 0.27 41.58
CA ASP A 86 6.48 1.65 41.33
C ASP A 86 6.39 2.48 42.60
N LEU A 87 6.54 1.89 43.79
CA LEU A 87 6.66 2.59 45.06
C LEU A 87 7.85 3.59 45.08
N ALA A 88 8.85 3.35 44.23
CA ALA A 88 10.00 4.25 44.05
C ALA A 88 9.63 5.55 43.31
N LEU A 89 8.48 5.63 42.63
CA LEU A 89 8.03 6.78 41.84
C LEU A 89 7.18 7.81 42.65
N GLY A 90 7.04 7.61 43.96
CA GLY A 90 6.31 8.55 44.82
C GLY A 90 4.79 8.49 44.69
N LEU A 91 4.22 7.44 44.08
CA LEU A 91 2.79 7.21 44.00
C LEU A 91 2.21 6.79 45.33
N THR A 92 0.98 7.20 45.63
CA THR A 92 0.30 6.76 46.84
C THR A 92 -0.20 5.34 46.69
N LEU A 93 -0.37 4.60 47.78
CA LEU A 93 -0.95 3.24 47.74
C LEU A 93 -2.33 3.21 47.05
N LYS A 94 -3.13 4.26 47.22
CA LYS A 94 -4.44 4.41 46.58
C LYS A 94 -4.31 4.55 45.05
N ASP A 95 -3.32 5.29 44.57
CA ASP A 95 -3.07 5.45 43.16
C ASP A 95 -2.57 4.13 42.54
N LEU A 96 -1.69 3.43 43.25
CA LEU A 96 -1.22 2.10 42.84
C LEU A 96 -2.36 1.09 42.76
N GLN A 97 -3.26 1.07 43.73
CA GLN A 97 -4.43 0.18 43.71
C GLN A 97 -5.39 0.51 42.55
N ARG A 98 -5.64 1.77 42.29
CA ARG A 98 -6.47 2.25 41.20
C ARG A 98 -5.85 1.90 39.83
N ARG A 99 -4.56 2.17 39.64
CA ARG A 99 -3.82 1.86 38.41
C ARG A 99 -3.72 0.36 38.18
N GLY A 100 -3.39 -0.41 39.21
CA GLY A 100 -3.31 -1.86 39.15
C GLY A 100 -4.64 -2.52 38.78
N LYS A 101 -5.77 -1.95 39.28
CA LYS A 101 -7.10 -2.44 38.88
C LYS A 101 -7.36 -2.23 37.40
N LYS A 102 -7.03 -1.08 36.84
CA LYS A 102 -7.17 -0.82 35.39
C LYS A 102 -6.33 -1.77 34.54
N ILE A 103 -5.07 -1.97 34.93
CA ILE A 103 -4.17 -2.92 34.28
C ILE A 103 -4.77 -4.34 34.28
N LEU A 104 -5.27 -4.79 35.42
CA LEU A 104 -5.84 -6.14 35.57
C LEU A 104 -7.15 -6.31 34.77
N ASP A 105 -8.00 -5.30 34.77
CA ASP A 105 -9.24 -5.31 34.00
C ASP A 105 -8.96 -5.34 32.48
N GLU A 106 -8.00 -4.53 31.99
CA GLU A 106 -7.60 -4.58 30.59
C GLU A 106 -6.88 -5.86 30.23
N ALA A 107 -6.07 -6.44 31.11
CA ALA A 107 -5.45 -7.73 30.89
C ALA A 107 -6.49 -8.85 30.75
N GLU A 108 -7.51 -8.83 31.59
CA GLU A 108 -8.61 -9.80 31.48
C GLU A 108 -9.39 -9.64 30.16
N ASN A 109 -9.70 -8.39 29.79
CA ASN A 109 -10.36 -8.09 28.52
C ASN A 109 -9.55 -8.58 27.32
N LEU A 110 -8.25 -8.25 27.28
CA LEU A 110 -7.36 -8.66 26.21
C LEU A 110 -7.18 -10.18 26.15
N TYR A 111 -7.09 -10.85 27.30
CA TYR A 111 -6.99 -12.30 27.38
C TYR A 111 -8.19 -12.99 26.71
N TRP A 112 -9.40 -12.55 27.03
CA TRP A 112 -10.61 -13.15 26.45
C TRP A 112 -10.77 -12.80 24.96
N LYS A 113 -10.41 -11.60 24.53
CA LYS A 113 -10.32 -11.25 23.10
C LYS A 113 -9.35 -12.18 22.37
N ALA A 114 -8.15 -12.36 22.90
CA ALA A 114 -7.14 -13.21 22.31
C ALA A 114 -7.54 -14.69 22.27
N LYS A 115 -8.13 -15.18 23.37
CA LYS A 115 -8.53 -16.59 23.50
C LYS A 115 -9.70 -16.96 22.61
N ASN A 116 -10.72 -16.11 22.51
CA ASN A 116 -11.98 -16.39 21.84
C ASN A 116 -12.07 -15.77 20.43
N GLY A 117 -11.12 -14.91 20.05
CA GLY A 117 -11.14 -14.26 18.76
C GLY A 117 -10.94 -15.23 17.59
N THR A 118 -11.47 -14.85 16.44
CA THR A 118 -11.39 -15.62 15.18
C THR A 118 -10.33 -15.12 14.22
N GLU A 119 -9.81 -13.91 14.45
CA GLU A 119 -8.76 -13.32 13.63
C GLU A 119 -7.50 -14.21 13.61
N LYS A 120 -6.85 -14.25 12.45
CA LYS A 120 -5.63 -15.03 12.24
C LYS A 120 -4.58 -14.17 11.57
N TYR A 121 -3.33 -14.42 11.93
CA TYR A 121 -2.21 -13.87 11.16
C TYR A 121 -2.30 -14.32 9.69
N ARG A 122 -2.07 -13.35 8.82
CA ARG A 122 -1.85 -13.57 7.38
C ARG A 122 -0.78 -12.59 6.92
N GLU A 123 0.13 -13.06 6.12
CA GLU A 123 1.14 -12.22 5.49
C GLU A 123 0.51 -11.03 4.77
N ALA A 124 1.25 -9.94 4.69
CA ALA A 124 0.81 -8.73 4.03
C ALA A 124 0.57 -8.95 2.53
N THR A 125 -0.61 -8.64 2.08
CA THR A 125 -0.95 -8.65 0.66
C THR A 125 -1.55 -7.32 0.23
N VAL A 126 -1.17 -6.87 -0.96
CA VAL A 126 -1.74 -5.69 -1.59
C VAL A 126 -2.08 -5.96 -3.05
N GLU A 127 -3.12 -5.32 -3.52
CA GLU A 127 -3.56 -5.36 -4.91
C GLU A 127 -3.96 -3.97 -5.36
N LEU A 128 -3.52 -3.58 -6.57
CA LEU A 128 -3.88 -2.31 -7.19
C LEU A 128 -4.96 -2.55 -8.26
N GLN A 129 -6.20 -2.19 -7.95
CA GLN A 129 -7.36 -2.39 -8.82
C GLN A 129 -7.80 -1.07 -9.45
N LYS A 130 -8.32 -1.11 -10.67
CA LYS A 130 -8.94 0.06 -11.30
C LYS A 130 -10.10 0.57 -10.45
N ASN A 131 -10.13 1.88 -10.23
CA ASN A 131 -11.20 2.57 -9.53
C ASN A 131 -11.94 3.46 -10.54
N GLY A 132 -13.08 2.95 -11.03
CA GLY A 132 -13.85 3.61 -12.06
C GLY A 132 -13.26 3.50 -13.47
N ASN A 133 -13.94 4.15 -14.40
CA ASN A 133 -13.55 4.20 -15.80
C ASN A 133 -12.46 5.26 -16.03
N LEU A 134 -11.64 5.02 -17.04
CA LEU A 134 -10.75 6.04 -17.58
C LEU A 134 -11.59 7.22 -18.07
N TYR A 135 -11.15 8.44 -17.75
CA TYR A 135 -11.79 9.66 -18.22
C TYR A 135 -10.76 10.67 -18.75
N ILE A 136 -11.26 11.60 -19.55
CA ILE A 136 -10.43 12.56 -20.27
C ILE A 136 -10.93 13.96 -19.93
N ASN A 137 -10.00 14.85 -19.59
CA ASN A 137 -10.26 16.29 -19.51
C ASN A 137 -9.49 17.04 -20.58
N ASP A 138 -9.45 18.37 -20.52
CA ASP A 138 -8.79 19.21 -21.55
C ASP A 138 -7.30 18.88 -21.73
N LYS A 139 -6.61 18.49 -20.66
CA LYS A 139 -5.16 18.32 -20.63
C LYS A 139 -4.68 16.87 -20.48
N TYR A 140 -5.46 16.03 -19.81
CA TYR A 140 -4.99 14.71 -19.37
C TYR A 140 -5.99 13.62 -19.71
N VAL A 141 -5.43 12.43 -19.95
CA VAL A 141 -6.11 11.15 -19.79
C VAL A 141 -5.83 10.66 -18.37
N ILE A 142 -6.88 10.29 -17.63
CA ILE A 142 -6.81 10.03 -16.20
C ILE A 142 -7.41 8.66 -15.89
N GLN A 143 -6.66 7.87 -15.12
CA GLN A 143 -7.14 6.62 -14.55
C GLN A 143 -6.85 6.60 -13.06
N GLU A 144 -7.85 6.28 -12.28
CA GLU A 144 -7.70 6.05 -10.85
C GLU A 144 -7.57 4.56 -10.54
N TYR A 145 -6.84 4.29 -9.49
CA TYR A 145 -6.65 2.95 -8.93
C TYR A 145 -6.86 3.01 -7.43
N LYS A 146 -7.40 1.93 -6.88
CA LYS A 146 -7.52 1.72 -5.43
C LYS A 146 -6.53 0.65 -5.01
N LEU A 147 -5.69 0.98 -4.05
CA LEU A 147 -4.83 0.02 -3.37
C LEU A 147 -5.63 -0.66 -2.27
N ASN A 148 -5.87 -1.95 -2.43
CA ASN A 148 -6.51 -2.79 -1.44
C ASN A 148 -5.46 -3.62 -0.73
N ALA A 149 -5.66 -3.89 0.55
CA ALA A 149 -4.83 -4.77 1.35
C ALA A 149 -5.68 -5.66 2.24
N ASN A 150 -5.08 -6.73 2.76
CA ASN A 150 -5.77 -7.62 3.69
C ASN A 150 -5.90 -7.06 5.11
N LYS A 151 -5.17 -5.98 5.43
CA LYS A 151 -5.26 -5.21 6.68
C LYS A 151 -5.04 -3.71 6.40
N GLU A 152 -5.02 -2.90 7.44
CA GLU A 152 -4.79 -1.45 7.36
C GLU A 152 -3.49 -1.12 6.61
N ILE A 153 -3.56 -0.16 5.70
CA ILE A 153 -2.41 0.34 4.93
C ILE A 153 -1.87 1.59 5.60
N GLY A 154 -0.58 1.59 5.91
CA GLY A 154 0.15 2.78 6.33
C GLY A 154 0.66 3.60 5.14
N SER A 155 1.96 3.57 4.87
CA SER A 155 2.58 4.27 3.74
C SER A 155 2.91 3.32 2.59
N TYR A 156 3.05 3.88 1.38
CA TYR A 156 3.53 3.16 0.20
C TYR A 156 4.17 4.12 -0.80
N ASP A 157 5.01 3.60 -1.69
CA ASP A 157 5.64 4.31 -2.78
C ASP A 157 4.99 3.92 -4.10
N VAL A 158 4.98 4.86 -5.06
CA VAL A 158 4.49 4.61 -6.43
C VAL A 158 5.59 4.92 -7.42
N ASN A 159 5.80 4.04 -8.39
CA ASN A 159 6.69 4.26 -9.52
C ASN A 159 5.97 3.93 -10.83
N LEU A 160 6.24 4.73 -11.85
CA LEU A 160 5.66 4.59 -13.18
C LEU A 160 6.73 4.20 -14.18
N SER A 161 6.45 3.19 -15.00
CA SER A 161 7.35 2.74 -16.06
C SER A 161 6.61 2.58 -17.37
N LYS A 162 7.27 2.91 -18.47
CA LYS A 162 6.74 2.82 -19.85
C LYS A 162 5.51 3.71 -20.09
N PHE A 163 5.48 4.86 -19.47
CA PHE A 163 4.50 5.91 -19.75
C PHE A 163 5.09 7.02 -20.60
N PRO A 164 4.26 7.80 -21.33
CA PRO A 164 4.69 9.00 -22.03
C PRO A 164 5.34 10.00 -21.09
N SER A 165 6.25 10.81 -21.62
CA SER A 165 6.89 11.88 -20.87
C SER A 165 5.85 12.83 -20.26
N GLY A 166 6.12 13.31 -19.04
CA GLY A 166 5.22 14.19 -18.31
C GLY A 166 4.04 13.48 -17.62
N THR A 167 3.97 12.15 -17.66
CA THR A 167 3.00 11.40 -16.85
C THR A 167 3.32 11.54 -15.37
N THR A 168 2.31 11.85 -14.58
CA THR A 168 2.40 12.04 -13.13
C THR A 168 1.38 11.20 -12.39
N TYR A 169 1.55 11.09 -11.08
CA TYR A 169 0.55 10.49 -10.22
C TYR A 169 0.28 11.36 -8.99
N GLU A 170 -0.90 11.19 -8.43
CA GLU A 170 -1.32 11.77 -7.15
C GLU A 170 -1.78 10.65 -6.23
N LYS A 171 -1.49 10.79 -4.93
CA LYS A 171 -1.96 9.87 -3.89
C LYS A 171 -2.94 10.58 -2.96
N SER A 172 -4.07 9.94 -2.66
CA SER A 172 -5.03 10.37 -1.65
C SER A 172 -5.53 9.14 -0.87
N GLY A 173 -5.01 8.96 0.33
CA GLY A 173 -5.23 7.72 1.09
C GLY A 173 -4.75 6.51 0.29
N ASN A 174 -5.64 5.59 0.01
CA ASN A 174 -5.37 4.40 -0.79
C ASN A 174 -5.72 4.54 -2.30
N ILE A 175 -6.01 5.76 -2.75
CA ILE A 175 -6.28 6.04 -4.18
C ILE A 175 -5.01 6.57 -4.83
N VAL A 176 -4.67 5.99 -5.98
CA VAL A 176 -3.60 6.43 -6.87
C VAL A 176 -4.21 6.90 -8.17
N LYS A 177 -4.04 8.17 -8.49
CA LYS A 177 -4.55 8.81 -9.72
C LYS A 177 -3.40 9.03 -10.68
N ILE A 178 -3.46 8.39 -11.85
CA ILE A 178 -2.47 8.55 -12.92
C ILE A 178 -2.97 9.59 -13.91
N LYS A 179 -2.13 10.57 -14.23
CA LYS A 179 -2.42 11.67 -15.17
C LYS A 179 -1.43 11.64 -16.33
N ILE A 180 -1.91 11.36 -17.52
CA ILE A 180 -1.11 11.26 -18.75
C ILE A 180 -1.43 12.47 -19.63
N PRO A 181 -0.44 13.34 -19.95
CA PRO A 181 -0.68 14.48 -20.83
C PRO A 181 -1.13 14.03 -22.23
N LYS A 182 -2.30 14.46 -22.67
CA LYS A 182 -2.87 14.07 -23.99
C LYS A 182 -1.92 14.34 -25.14
N GLN A 183 -1.25 15.48 -25.12
CA GLN A 183 -0.29 15.88 -26.15
C GLN A 183 0.91 14.95 -26.31
N ASN A 184 1.20 14.15 -25.29
CA ASN A 184 2.34 13.24 -25.27
C ASN A 184 1.96 11.80 -25.62
N ILE A 185 0.68 11.53 -25.85
CA ILE A 185 0.21 10.22 -26.31
C ILE A 185 0.38 10.14 -27.82
N LYS A 186 1.45 9.49 -28.25
CA LYS A 186 1.78 9.31 -29.67
C LYS A 186 1.39 7.93 -30.18
N ASP A 187 1.41 6.94 -29.33
CA ASP A 187 1.23 5.54 -29.60
C ASP A 187 0.39 4.87 -28.52
N ASP A 188 0.06 3.62 -28.74
CA ASP A 188 -0.59 2.80 -27.70
C ASP A 188 0.27 2.78 -26.44
N ILE A 189 -0.36 2.97 -25.30
CA ILE A 189 0.29 2.94 -24.01
C ILE A 189 0.12 1.56 -23.39
N ASN A 190 1.23 0.99 -22.95
CA ASN A 190 1.25 -0.18 -22.09
C ASN A 190 2.18 0.12 -20.91
N GLY A 191 1.72 1.04 -20.07
CA GLY A 191 2.47 1.50 -18.90
C GLY A 191 2.29 0.56 -17.72
N THR A 192 3.32 0.47 -16.87
CA THR A 192 3.29 -0.32 -15.64
C THR A 192 3.33 0.62 -14.44
N ILE A 193 2.43 0.39 -13.50
CA ILE A 193 2.33 1.09 -12.23
C ILE A 193 2.82 0.12 -11.15
N TYR A 194 3.86 0.51 -10.44
CA TYR A 194 4.41 -0.23 -9.31
C TYR A 194 3.98 0.46 -8.01
N VAL A 195 3.50 -0.33 -7.06
CA VAL A 195 3.38 0.05 -5.67
C VAL A 195 4.43 -0.72 -4.90
N MET A 196 5.32 -0.01 -4.23
CA MET A 196 6.47 -0.57 -3.52
C MET A 196 6.42 -0.18 -2.05
N ASN A 197 7.08 -0.96 -1.20
CA ASN A 197 7.21 -0.69 0.23
C ASN A 197 5.85 -0.41 0.91
N ALA A 198 4.77 -1.02 0.41
CA ALA A 198 3.47 -0.86 1.02
C ALA A 198 3.48 -1.49 2.42
N LYS A 199 3.32 -0.66 3.44
CA LYS A 199 3.26 -1.08 4.84
C LYS A 199 1.85 -1.51 5.18
N VAL A 200 1.67 -2.77 5.54
CA VAL A 200 0.38 -3.36 5.94
C VAL A 200 0.46 -3.81 7.39
N LYS A 201 -0.49 -3.40 8.22
CA LYS A 201 -0.51 -3.64 9.67
C LYS A 201 -0.96 -5.07 9.98
N THR A 202 -0.09 -6.03 9.77
CA THR A 202 -0.32 -7.46 10.04
C THR A 202 0.20 -7.91 11.39
N CYS A 203 1.01 -7.08 12.06
CA CYS A 203 1.67 -7.38 13.34
C CYS A 203 2.42 -8.72 13.30
N PRO A 204 3.42 -8.89 12.44
CA PRO A 204 4.20 -10.12 12.38
C PRO A 204 4.92 -10.35 13.70
N ALA A 205 4.88 -11.57 14.17
CA ALA A 205 5.58 -11.99 15.36
C ALA A 205 6.37 -13.26 15.08
N PHE A 206 7.48 -13.41 15.78
CA PHE A 206 8.41 -14.50 15.59
C PHE A 206 8.65 -15.21 16.91
N TYR A 207 8.73 -16.52 16.82
CA TYR A 207 9.14 -17.35 17.94
C TYR A 207 10.66 -17.51 17.93
N THR A 208 11.27 -17.32 19.08
CA THR A 208 12.68 -17.62 19.31
C THR A 208 12.80 -18.69 20.37
N GLU A 209 13.66 -19.66 20.14
CA GLU A 209 14.00 -20.67 21.11
C GLU A 209 15.32 -20.30 21.77
N ALA A 210 15.37 -20.43 23.08
CA ALA A 210 16.59 -20.25 23.82
C ALA A 210 17.59 -21.37 23.47
N GLU A 211 18.88 -21.07 23.47
CA GLU A 211 19.93 -22.05 23.19
C GLU A 211 20.03 -23.16 24.24
N ARG A 212 19.51 -22.90 25.42
CA ARG A 212 19.54 -23.83 26.57
C ARG A 212 18.14 -24.01 27.15
N ASP A 213 17.83 -25.25 27.57
CA ASP A 213 16.53 -25.64 28.12
C ASP A 213 16.18 -24.93 29.43
N ASP A 214 17.16 -24.39 30.17
CA ASP A 214 16.97 -23.65 31.41
C ASP A 214 16.70 -22.13 31.18
N TYR A 215 16.73 -21.68 29.92
CA TYR A 215 16.41 -20.29 29.54
C TYR A 215 15.02 -20.19 28.95
N GLN A 216 14.45 -19.00 29.05
CA GLN A 216 13.09 -18.74 28.60
C GLN A 216 13.06 -18.41 27.10
N ASP A 217 12.16 -19.06 26.38
CA ASP A 217 11.82 -18.71 25.00
C ASP A 217 11.14 -17.36 24.91
N TYR A 218 11.28 -16.71 23.76
CA TYR A 218 10.73 -15.37 23.53
C TYR A 218 9.81 -15.30 22.32
N VAL A 219 8.90 -14.34 22.35
CA VAL A 219 8.18 -13.85 21.17
C VAL A 219 8.72 -12.46 20.83
N ILE A 220 9.19 -12.32 19.63
CA ILE A 220 9.68 -11.03 19.10
C ILE A 220 8.59 -10.45 18.20
N ALA A 221 8.18 -9.20 18.48
CA ALA A 221 7.26 -8.44 17.66
C ALA A 221 7.73 -6.98 17.70
N ALA A 222 8.43 -6.55 16.64
CA ALA A 222 9.13 -5.27 16.63
C ALA A 222 8.40 -4.19 15.82
N ASP A 223 7.93 -4.51 14.61
CA ASP A 223 7.23 -3.58 13.73
C ASP A 223 5.82 -4.14 13.44
N PRO A 224 4.75 -3.39 13.71
CA PRO A 224 3.40 -3.84 13.38
C PRO A 224 3.14 -3.92 11.87
N PHE A 225 4.03 -3.38 11.05
CA PHE A 225 3.85 -3.33 9.61
C PHE A 225 4.80 -4.26 8.86
N GLU A 226 4.24 -5.10 8.01
CA GLU A 226 5.01 -5.79 6.97
C GLU A 226 5.05 -4.96 5.69
N LYS A 227 6.17 -5.07 4.97
CA LYS A 227 6.36 -4.44 3.67
C LYS A 227 6.04 -5.43 2.56
N THR A 228 5.20 -5.01 1.62
CA THR A 228 4.88 -5.79 0.42
C THR A 228 4.81 -4.88 -0.81
N SER A 229 4.66 -5.46 -1.99
CA SER A 229 4.65 -4.72 -3.25
C SER A 229 3.66 -5.35 -4.22
N THR A 230 3.16 -4.53 -5.16
CA THR A 230 2.31 -5.00 -6.26
C THR A 230 2.56 -4.17 -7.51
N LYS A 231 2.07 -4.65 -8.64
CA LYS A 231 2.09 -3.91 -9.91
C LYS A 231 0.83 -4.19 -10.72
N THR A 232 0.47 -3.23 -11.55
CA THR A 232 -0.58 -3.40 -12.56
C THR A 232 -0.22 -2.68 -13.83
N ASN A 233 -0.87 -3.01 -14.94
CA ASN A 233 -0.66 -2.37 -16.22
C ASN A 233 -1.86 -1.49 -16.59
N LEU A 234 -1.56 -0.32 -17.16
CA LEU A 234 -2.53 0.53 -17.83
C LEU A 234 -2.30 0.44 -19.34
N LYS A 235 -3.30 -0.10 -20.02
CA LYS A 235 -3.33 -0.13 -21.49
C LYS A 235 -4.30 0.93 -21.98
N ILE A 236 -3.85 1.75 -22.90
CA ILE A 236 -4.66 2.73 -23.62
C ILE A 236 -4.33 2.58 -25.09
N ASN A 237 -5.31 2.25 -25.89
CA ASN A 237 -5.13 2.24 -27.33
C ASN A 237 -5.24 3.68 -27.81
N SER A 238 -4.32 4.11 -28.64
CA SER A 238 -4.42 5.39 -29.32
C SER A 238 -5.54 5.29 -30.32
N ASP A 239 -6.52 6.19 -30.27
CA ASP A 239 -7.54 6.26 -31.28
C ASP A 239 -6.92 6.49 -32.66
N THR A 240 -7.46 5.85 -33.68
CA THR A 240 -7.11 6.12 -35.08
C THR A 240 -8.28 6.83 -35.74
N ALA A 241 -7.96 7.72 -36.66
CA ALA A 241 -8.92 8.42 -37.47
C ALA A 241 -8.66 8.19 -38.95
N ASN A 242 -9.69 8.23 -39.76
CA ASN A 242 -9.54 8.20 -41.21
C ASN A 242 -9.56 9.63 -41.74
N LEU A 243 -8.62 9.95 -42.63
CA LEU A 243 -8.55 11.24 -43.30
C LEU A 243 -9.04 11.09 -44.74
N LYS A 244 -10.08 11.82 -45.11
CA LYS A 244 -10.55 11.94 -46.49
C LYS A 244 -10.31 13.35 -47.01
N ILE A 245 -9.53 13.46 -48.05
CA ILE A 245 -9.28 14.72 -48.78
C ILE A 245 -10.00 14.64 -50.11
N ILE A 246 -10.79 15.66 -50.43
CA ILE A 246 -11.43 15.79 -51.73
C ILE A 246 -10.89 17.04 -52.39
N LYS A 247 -10.31 16.91 -53.58
CA LYS A 247 -9.80 18.04 -54.40
C LYS A 247 -10.78 18.35 -55.49
N THR A 248 -11.22 19.61 -55.54
CA THR A 248 -12.10 20.15 -56.57
C THR A 248 -11.47 21.35 -57.22
N ASP A 249 -11.93 21.68 -58.43
CA ASP A 249 -11.69 22.95 -59.09
C ASP A 249 -12.49 24.05 -58.38
N GLU A 250 -11.92 25.22 -58.21
CA GLU A 250 -12.54 26.33 -57.46
C GLU A 250 -13.75 26.97 -58.20
N LYS A 251 -13.73 26.90 -59.53
CA LYS A 251 -14.76 27.58 -60.37
C LYS A 251 -15.84 26.61 -60.81
N THR A 252 -15.46 25.39 -61.20
CA THR A 252 -16.37 24.42 -61.78
C THR A 252 -16.91 23.39 -60.77
N GLU A 253 -16.27 23.35 -59.57
CA GLU A 253 -16.55 22.35 -58.52
C GLU A 253 -16.27 20.89 -58.99
N GLU A 254 -15.72 20.73 -60.18
CA GLU A 254 -15.36 19.40 -60.69
C GLU A 254 -14.23 18.77 -59.88
N LYS A 255 -14.33 17.47 -59.66
CA LYS A 255 -13.31 16.71 -58.93
C LYS A 255 -12.05 16.53 -59.75
N LEU A 256 -10.90 16.82 -59.16
CA LEU A 256 -9.63 16.81 -59.83
C LEU A 256 -8.82 15.54 -59.51
N PRO A 257 -8.72 14.58 -60.45
CA PRO A 257 -7.88 13.39 -60.28
C PRO A 257 -6.39 13.71 -60.56
N ASN A 258 -5.54 12.77 -60.15
CA ASN A 258 -4.08 12.81 -60.40
C ASN A 258 -3.36 14.01 -59.77
N ILE A 259 -3.90 14.64 -58.74
CA ILE A 259 -3.23 15.72 -58.01
C ILE A 259 -2.39 15.12 -56.87
N LYS A 260 -1.12 15.49 -56.84
CA LYS A 260 -0.15 15.05 -55.83
C LYS A 260 -0.23 15.90 -54.57
N PHE A 261 -0.25 15.25 -53.42
CA PHE A 261 -0.16 15.88 -52.10
C PHE A 261 0.92 15.20 -51.29
N ASN A 262 1.76 15.98 -50.61
CA ASN A 262 2.57 15.54 -49.51
C ASN A 262 1.83 15.86 -48.20
N ILE A 263 1.57 14.88 -47.39
CA ILE A 263 0.82 15.01 -46.14
C ILE A 263 1.77 14.76 -44.99
N ARG A 264 1.77 15.67 -44.01
CA ARG A 264 2.64 15.63 -42.85
C ARG A 264 1.84 15.99 -41.60
N TYR A 265 2.30 15.49 -40.47
CA TYR A 265 1.86 16.05 -39.18
C TYR A 265 2.41 17.45 -38.98
N GLU A 266 1.77 18.25 -38.11
CA GLU A 266 2.22 19.62 -37.80
C GLU A 266 3.67 19.67 -37.25
N ASN A 267 4.09 18.57 -36.58
CA ASN A 267 5.46 18.40 -36.07
C ASN A 267 6.51 18.09 -37.18
N GLY A 268 6.11 18.08 -38.47
CA GLY A 268 6.97 17.78 -39.60
C GLY A 268 7.15 16.32 -39.98
N GLU A 269 6.62 15.39 -39.18
CA GLU A 269 6.67 13.95 -39.48
C GLU A 269 5.87 13.63 -40.74
N ASN A 270 6.48 12.94 -41.70
CA ASN A 270 5.86 12.65 -42.99
C ASN A 270 4.88 11.49 -42.88
N ILE A 271 3.63 11.71 -43.30
CA ILE A 271 2.61 10.66 -43.42
C ILE A 271 2.75 9.94 -44.76
N GLY A 272 3.08 10.69 -45.83
CA GLY A 272 3.31 10.12 -47.14
C GLY A 272 2.98 11.06 -48.28
N ASP A 273 3.30 10.59 -49.52
CA ASP A 273 2.92 11.20 -50.77
C ASP A 273 1.72 10.47 -51.37
N PHE A 274 0.68 11.20 -51.66
CA PHE A 274 -0.60 10.64 -52.15
C PHE A 274 -1.04 11.33 -53.41
N ILE A 275 -1.81 10.60 -54.23
CA ILE A 275 -2.36 11.10 -55.48
C ILE A 275 -3.87 10.92 -55.43
N THR A 276 -4.64 11.96 -55.81
CA THR A 276 -6.09 11.85 -55.91
C THR A 276 -6.51 10.85 -56.94
N ASP A 277 -7.47 10.00 -56.63
CA ASP A 277 -8.10 9.01 -57.48
C ASP A 277 -8.98 9.67 -58.59
N LYS A 278 -9.63 8.86 -59.39
CA LYS A 278 -10.58 9.28 -60.43
C LYS A 278 -11.72 10.17 -59.90
N ASN A 279 -12.02 10.12 -58.62
CA ASN A 279 -13.04 10.89 -57.95
C ASN A 279 -12.45 12.12 -57.23
N GLY A 280 -11.17 12.48 -57.52
CA GLY A 280 -10.48 13.58 -56.85
C GLY A 280 -10.23 13.34 -55.35
N THR A 281 -10.23 12.08 -54.90
CA THR A 281 -10.20 11.72 -53.49
C THR A 281 -8.89 11.08 -53.09
N ILE A 282 -8.38 11.40 -51.91
CA ILE A 282 -7.38 10.66 -51.16
C ILE A 282 -8.08 10.14 -49.89
N PHE A 283 -7.89 8.89 -49.59
CA PHE A 283 -8.39 8.29 -48.36
C PHE A 283 -7.25 7.60 -47.63
N ILE A 284 -7.00 7.98 -46.35
CA ILE A 284 -5.92 7.45 -45.53
C ILE A 284 -6.57 6.91 -44.26
N GLU A 285 -6.36 5.63 -44.00
CA GLU A 285 -6.92 4.93 -42.87
C GLU A 285 -5.94 4.89 -41.69
N ASN A 286 -6.47 4.74 -40.50
CA ASN A 286 -5.70 4.48 -39.28
C ASN A 286 -4.65 5.54 -38.92
N LEU A 287 -4.90 6.80 -39.25
CA LEU A 287 -4.05 7.90 -38.83
C LEU A 287 -4.13 8.12 -37.31
N LYS A 288 -2.99 8.31 -36.68
CA LYS A 288 -2.97 8.69 -35.27
C LYS A 288 -3.49 10.11 -35.10
N PRO A 289 -4.28 10.40 -34.02
CA PRO A 289 -4.89 11.70 -33.81
C PRO A 289 -3.84 12.75 -33.45
N ARG A 290 -3.31 13.41 -34.46
CA ARG A 290 -2.40 14.56 -34.35
C ARG A 290 -2.85 15.62 -35.33
N LYS A 291 -2.51 16.89 -35.06
CA LYS A 291 -2.72 17.91 -36.07
C LYS A 291 -1.89 17.61 -37.30
N SER A 292 -2.55 17.58 -38.47
CA SER A 292 -1.91 17.32 -39.75
C SER A 292 -2.00 18.57 -40.64
N CYS A 293 -0.90 18.84 -41.38
CA CYS A 293 -0.85 19.86 -42.42
C CYS A 293 -0.68 19.14 -43.77
N TYR A 294 -1.30 19.69 -44.81
CA TYR A 294 -1.15 19.19 -46.16
C TYR A 294 -0.69 20.31 -47.08
N ASN A 295 0.32 20.04 -47.91
CA ASN A 295 0.80 20.92 -48.93
C ASN A 295 0.59 20.31 -50.31
N ARG A 296 0.04 21.08 -51.25
CA ARG A 296 -0.04 20.70 -52.64
C ARG A 296 1.33 20.79 -53.27
N THR A 297 1.81 19.70 -53.84
CA THR A 297 3.02 19.73 -54.66
C THR A 297 2.67 20.30 -56.06
N ARG A 298 3.09 21.48 -56.40
CA ARG A 298 2.96 22.00 -57.78
C ARG A 298 3.96 21.25 -58.64
N ASN A 299 3.48 20.50 -59.63
CA ASN A 299 4.33 20.10 -60.74
C ASN A 299 4.66 21.38 -61.54
N ARG A 300 5.94 21.72 -61.64
CA ARG A 300 6.42 22.69 -62.60
C ARG A 300 6.47 22.04 -63.98
#